data_34449219f5a98e29b9b0e66647780ad8
#
_entry.id   34449219f5a98e29b9b0e66647780ad8
#
_cell.length_a   1.000
_cell.length_b   1.000
_cell.length_c   1.000
_cell.angle_alpha   90.00
_cell.angle_beta   90.00
_cell.angle_gamma   90.00
#
_symmetry.space_group_name_H-M   'P 1'
#
loop_
_entity.id
_entity.type
_entity.pdbx_description
1 polymer ?
#
loop_
_entity_poly.entity_id
_entity_poly.type
_entity_poly.pdbx_seq_one_letter_code
_entity_poly.pdbx_strand_id
1 'polypeptide(L)'
;MSRIKSIKDINCSGKRVFVRCDFNVPVANGEISDDSRIVAALPTIRHLIAEGAKIILSSHLGRPKGEKKAEYSLAPVARALSGHLNQPVTFLDDCIGESVEAKVAEMKDGDVVLLENVRFYKEETDNDPGFAAQLAKLAEIFVNDAFGTAHRAHASTAGVAKHLSPCVCGFLVENELAYLGDKTSNPERPLTVILGGAKVSDKIKVIDALLEKADTIIIGGAMAYTFALAEGRTIGESLSEPECIPVAKAAIAKAKEKGVKFLLPPDNLAVKDLNFGAGTVGEQTFFEGNIEEGWEGVDIGPKSIELFSEAIKQAKTVLWNGPMGIFEIAACNKGTFAIAKTIAEADVCSIIGGGDSVKAINMSGYADKVTFMSTGGGASLEFLEGKELPGVSVLDTIS
;
A
#
# COMPACT_ATOMS: atom_id res chain seq x y z
N MET A 1 2.00 8.47 23.36
CA MET A 1 1.41 7.17 22.94
C MET A 1 2.51 6.12 23.03
N SER A 2 2.19 4.90 23.45
CA SER A 2 3.15 3.80 23.44
C SER A 2 3.57 3.50 21.99
N ARG A 3 4.88 3.39 21.74
CA ARG A 3 5.42 3.04 20.42
C ARG A 3 5.44 1.51 20.26
N ILE A 4 5.13 1.01 19.07
CA ILE A 4 5.33 -0.41 18.76
C ILE A 4 6.84 -0.73 18.84
N LYS A 5 7.20 -1.85 19.48
CA LYS A 5 8.57 -2.35 19.49
C LYS A 5 9.02 -2.76 18.09
N SER A 6 10.25 -2.39 17.73
CA SER A 6 10.87 -2.86 16.50
C SER A 6 12.05 -3.80 16.78
N ILE A 7 12.58 -4.41 15.72
CA ILE A 7 13.77 -5.27 15.80
C ILE A 7 14.99 -4.58 16.42
N LYS A 8 15.05 -3.23 16.45
CA LYS A 8 16.11 -2.47 17.14
C LYS A 8 16.02 -2.54 18.67
N ASP A 9 14.86 -2.86 19.20
CA ASP A 9 14.58 -2.80 20.63
C ASP A 9 14.82 -4.16 21.33
N ILE A 10 15.26 -5.16 20.57
CA ILE A 10 15.45 -6.56 21.07
C ILE A 10 16.80 -7.12 20.62
N ASN A 11 17.26 -8.18 21.28
CA ASN A 11 18.43 -8.93 20.87
C ASN A 11 18.01 -10.21 20.13
N CYS A 12 18.40 -10.32 18.85
CA CYS A 12 18.10 -11.48 18.00
C CYS A 12 19.27 -12.43 17.85
N SER A 13 20.44 -12.17 18.43
CA SER A 13 21.68 -12.97 18.26
C SER A 13 21.47 -14.43 18.67
N GLY A 14 21.78 -15.36 17.77
CA GLY A 14 21.62 -16.80 17.94
C GLY A 14 20.17 -17.30 18.02
N LYS A 15 19.18 -16.40 17.95
CA LYS A 15 17.75 -16.73 18.06
C LYS A 15 17.15 -17.11 16.71
N ARG A 16 16.18 -18.02 16.75
CA ARG A 16 15.32 -18.31 15.60
C ARG A 16 14.22 -17.26 15.52
N VAL A 17 14.17 -16.54 14.40
CA VAL A 17 13.27 -15.40 14.19
C VAL A 17 12.31 -15.71 13.04
N PHE A 18 11.03 -15.83 13.32
CA PHE A 18 9.99 -15.97 12.32
C PHE A 18 9.64 -14.57 11.79
N VAL A 19 9.95 -14.30 10.52
CA VAL A 19 9.72 -13.00 9.87
C VAL A 19 8.60 -13.13 8.86
N ARG A 20 7.49 -12.46 9.11
CA ARG A 20 6.40 -12.38 8.13
C ARG A 20 6.65 -11.24 7.15
N CYS A 21 6.95 -11.59 5.90
CA CYS A 21 7.19 -10.68 4.80
C CYS A 21 6.01 -10.66 3.80
N ASP A 22 5.92 -9.64 2.96
CA ASP A 22 4.99 -9.59 1.83
C ASP A 22 5.74 -9.76 0.51
N PHE A 23 5.97 -11.00 0.11
CA PHE A 23 6.58 -11.39 -1.18
C PHE A 23 5.53 -11.75 -2.24
N ASN A 24 4.35 -11.14 -2.15
CA ASN A 24 3.31 -11.32 -3.16
C ASN A 24 3.65 -10.50 -4.42
N VAL A 25 4.66 -10.96 -5.14
CA VAL A 25 5.22 -10.37 -6.36
C VAL A 25 4.60 -11.00 -7.61
N PRO A 26 4.56 -10.29 -8.76
CA PRO A 26 4.10 -10.87 -10.01
C PRO A 26 5.14 -11.89 -10.53
N VAL A 27 4.71 -13.15 -10.66
CA VAL A 27 5.51 -14.25 -11.20
C VAL A 27 4.86 -14.76 -12.46
N ALA A 28 5.62 -14.84 -13.55
CA ALA A 28 5.20 -15.44 -14.82
C ALA A 28 6.32 -16.37 -15.33
N ASN A 29 5.96 -17.61 -15.67
CA ASN A 29 6.90 -18.62 -16.16
C ASN A 29 8.10 -18.85 -15.22
N GLY A 30 7.90 -18.69 -13.90
CA GLY A 30 8.94 -18.87 -12.89
C GLY A 30 9.90 -17.69 -12.73
N GLU A 31 9.65 -16.56 -13.42
CA GLU A 31 10.41 -15.32 -13.33
C GLU A 31 9.58 -14.20 -12.67
N ILE A 32 10.25 -13.35 -11.90
CA ILE A 32 9.66 -12.20 -11.22
C ILE A 32 9.83 -10.98 -12.12
N SER A 33 8.72 -10.32 -12.47
CA SER A 33 8.75 -9.12 -13.31
C SER A 33 8.88 -7.81 -12.51
N ASP A 34 8.57 -7.85 -11.20
CA ASP A 34 8.72 -6.72 -10.27
C ASP A 34 9.08 -7.28 -8.89
N ASP A 35 10.28 -6.97 -8.42
CA ASP A 35 10.83 -7.43 -7.14
C ASP A 35 10.81 -6.35 -6.03
N SER A 36 10.12 -5.24 -6.26
CA SER A 36 10.07 -4.09 -5.34
C SER A 36 9.69 -4.47 -3.89
N ARG A 37 8.79 -5.43 -3.72
CA ARG A 37 8.40 -5.95 -2.40
C ARG A 37 9.51 -6.77 -1.73
N ILE A 38 10.31 -7.48 -2.51
CA ILE A 38 11.48 -8.20 -2.01
C ILE A 38 12.51 -7.18 -1.52
N VAL A 39 12.80 -6.18 -2.35
CA VAL A 39 13.75 -5.10 -2.03
C VAL A 39 13.33 -4.35 -0.77
N ALA A 40 12.04 -4.08 -0.59
CA ALA A 40 11.50 -3.39 0.58
C ALA A 40 11.73 -4.15 1.91
N ALA A 41 11.81 -5.48 1.89
CA ALA A 41 12.07 -6.31 3.08
C ALA A 41 13.58 -6.48 3.38
N LEU A 42 14.48 -6.18 2.43
CA LEU A 42 15.92 -6.41 2.61
C LEU A 42 16.53 -5.69 3.82
N PRO A 43 16.16 -4.46 4.17
CA PRO A 43 16.72 -3.80 5.36
C PRO A 43 16.51 -4.60 6.65
N THR A 44 15.31 -5.13 6.87
CA THR A 44 14.99 -5.99 8.01
C THR A 44 15.81 -7.28 7.99
N ILE A 45 15.85 -7.96 6.84
CA ILE A 45 16.57 -9.24 6.70
C ILE A 45 18.08 -9.04 6.93
N ARG A 46 18.67 -8.01 6.32
CA ARG A 46 20.11 -7.69 6.48
C ARG A 46 20.46 -7.32 7.92
N HIS A 47 19.61 -6.59 8.62
CA HIS A 47 19.82 -6.30 10.04
C HIS A 47 19.84 -7.57 10.87
N LEU A 48 18.88 -8.47 10.69
CA LEU A 48 18.81 -9.74 11.40
C LEU A 48 20.01 -10.65 11.08
N ILE A 49 20.50 -10.66 9.83
CA ILE A 49 21.74 -11.37 9.45
C ILE A 49 22.93 -10.78 10.21
N ALA A 50 23.06 -9.46 10.24
CA ALA A 50 24.17 -8.79 10.93
C ALA A 50 24.16 -9.01 12.45
N GLU A 51 22.97 -9.17 13.05
CA GLU A 51 22.79 -9.55 14.45
C GLU A 51 23.11 -11.05 14.72
N GLY A 52 23.32 -11.86 13.70
CA GLY A 52 23.55 -13.30 13.84
C GLY A 52 22.28 -14.08 14.18
N ALA A 53 21.11 -13.60 13.78
CA ALA A 53 19.86 -14.33 13.93
C ALA A 53 19.77 -15.51 12.95
N LYS A 54 18.95 -16.53 13.28
CA LYS A 54 18.54 -17.62 12.37
C LYS A 54 17.17 -17.24 11.80
N ILE A 55 17.13 -16.89 10.52
CA ILE A 55 16.00 -16.17 9.93
C ILE A 55 15.10 -17.12 9.18
N ILE A 56 13.82 -17.23 9.60
CA ILE A 56 12.79 -18.03 8.97
C ILE A 56 11.78 -17.08 8.32
N LEU A 57 11.91 -16.89 7.01
CA LEU A 57 11.03 -16.02 6.23
C LEU A 57 9.75 -16.77 5.88
N SER A 58 8.61 -16.11 6.06
CA SER A 58 7.29 -16.59 5.71
C SER A 58 6.56 -15.56 4.87
N SER A 59 5.90 -16.00 3.83
CA SER A 59 5.07 -15.14 2.99
C SER A 59 3.95 -15.91 2.30
N HIS A 60 3.07 -15.15 1.67
CA HIS A 60 2.10 -15.68 0.73
C HIS A 60 2.43 -15.22 -0.70
N LEU A 61 1.93 -15.95 -1.68
CA LEU A 61 1.92 -15.58 -3.09
C LEU A 61 0.56 -15.92 -3.69
N GLY A 62 -0.12 -14.93 -4.28
CA GLY A 62 -1.40 -15.09 -4.94
C GLY A 62 -2.54 -15.56 -4.04
N ARG A 63 -3.49 -16.28 -4.65
CA ARG A 63 -4.70 -16.79 -3.98
C ARG A 63 -4.95 -18.26 -4.34
N PRO A 64 -4.12 -19.19 -3.85
CA PRO A 64 -4.21 -20.63 -4.18
C PRO A 64 -5.42 -21.34 -3.54
N LYS A 65 -6.13 -20.69 -2.59
CA LYS A 65 -7.36 -21.21 -1.94
C LYS A 65 -7.13 -22.50 -1.15
N GLY A 66 -5.99 -22.65 -0.47
CA GLY A 66 -5.67 -23.84 0.31
C GLY A 66 -5.18 -25.03 -0.53
N GLU A 67 -4.74 -24.80 -1.76
CA GLU A 67 -4.23 -25.84 -2.65
C GLU A 67 -2.77 -25.56 -3.03
N LYS A 68 -1.92 -26.60 -2.99
CA LYS A 68 -0.53 -26.51 -3.45
C LYS A 68 -0.49 -26.47 -4.98
N LYS A 69 -0.12 -25.30 -5.54
CA LYS A 69 -0.03 -25.05 -6.98
C LYS A 69 1.34 -24.48 -7.32
N ALA A 70 2.03 -25.08 -8.29
CA ALA A 70 3.38 -24.69 -8.66
C ALA A 70 3.51 -23.21 -9.07
N GLU A 71 2.47 -22.65 -9.69
CA GLU A 71 2.43 -21.24 -10.11
C GLU A 71 2.47 -20.25 -8.94
N TYR A 72 2.10 -20.69 -7.73
CA TYR A 72 2.12 -19.89 -6.50
C TYR A 72 3.24 -20.31 -5.53
N SER A 73 4.23 -21.10 -5.99
CA SER A 73 5.40 -21.43 -5.19
C SER A 73 6.31 -20.24 -4.96
N LEU A 74 6.86 -20.11 -3.75
CA LEU A 74 7.84 -19.08 -3.39
C LEU A 74 9.28 -19.44 -3.81
N ALA A 75 9.51 -20.54 -4.51
CA ALA A 75 10.84 -20.91 -5.00
C ALA A 75 11.52 -19.83 -5.87
N PRO A 76 10.81 -19.10 -6.78
CA PRO A 76 11.41 -17.98 -7.50
C PRO A 76 11.85 -16.83 -6.58
N VAL A 77 11.11 -16.58 -5.49
CA VAL A 77 11.44 -15.56 -4.48
C VAL A 77 12.71 -15.93 -3.72
N ALA A 78 12.91 -17.20 -3.35
CA ALA A 78 14.14 -17.67 -2.71
C ALA A 78 15.39 -17.41 -3.58
N ARG A 79 15.27 -17.63 -4.90
CA ARG A 79 16.36 -17.34 -5.83
C ARG A 79 16.67 -15.84 -5.91
N ALA A 80 15.64 -15.01 -6.02
CA ALA A 80 15.81 -13.57 -6.03
C ALA A 80 16.43 -13.03 -4.74
N LEU A 81 15.95 -13.49 -3.58
CA LEU A 81 16.53 -13.16 -2.27
C LEU A 81 18.01 -13.56 -2.16
N SER A 82 18.38 -14.75 -2.64
CA SER A 82 19.77 -15.18 -2.63
C SER A 82 20.66 -14.23 -3.44
N GLY A 83 20.18 -13.74 -4.58
CA GLY A 83 20.88 -12.75 -5.39
C GLY A 83 21.02 -11.40 -4.68
N HIS A 84 19.95 -10.88 -4.10
CA HIS A 84 19.99 -9.59 -3.38
C HIS A 84 20.81 -9.60 -2.09
N LEU A 85 20.85 -10.75 -1.39
CA LEU A 85 21.59 -10.90 -0.14
C LEU A 85 23.05 -11.29 -0.35
N ASN A 86 23.42 -11.73 -1.57
CA ASN A 86 24.73 -12.30 -1.90
C ASN A 86 25.10 -13.49 -0.97
N GLN A 87 24.10 -14.26 -0.54
CA GLN A 87 24.28 -15.48 0.25
C GLN A 87 23.14 -16.46 -0.04
N PRO A 88 23.31 -17.75 0.23
CA PRO A 88 22.27 -18.75 0.05
C PRO A 88 21.02 -18.45 0.89
N VAL A 89 19.85 -18.56 0.29
CA VAL A 89 18.55 -18.65 0.97
C VAL A 89 18.02 -20.06 0.74
N THR A 90 17.92 -20.83 1.81
CA THR A 90 17.43 -22.20 1.73
C THR A 90 15.90 -22.18 1.58
N PHE A 91 15.42 -22.67 0.45
CA PHE A 91 13.98 -22.85 0.24
C PHE A 91 13.49 -24.18 0.80
N LEU A 92 12.40 -24.15 1.59
CA LEU A 92 11.72 -25.34 2.07
C LEU A 92 10.40 -25.50 1.33
N ASP A 93 10.12 -26.72 0.87
CA ASP A 93 8.96 -27.05 0.04
C ASP A 93 7.64 -27.17 0.82
N ASP A 94 7.68 -26.84 2.12
CA ASP A 94 6.53 -26.72 3.00
C ASP A 94 6.76 -25.61 4.05
N CYS A 95 5.73 -25.27 4.84
CA CYS A 95 5.81 -24.25 5.89
C CYS A 95 5.63 -24.81 7.31
N ILE A 96 5.28 -26.07 7.46
CA ILE A 96 5.09 -26.78 8.75
C ILE A 96 5.52 -28.24 8.63
N GLY A 97 5.58 -28.95 9.76
CA GLY A 97 5.83 -30.37 9.84
C GLY A 97 7.28 -30.75 10.19
N GLU A 98 7.48 -32.03 10.48
CA GLU A 98 8.76 -32.56 11.01
C GLU A 98 9.96 -32.29 10.11
N SER A 99 9.79 -32.36 8.78
CA SER A 99 10.85 -32.06 7.82
C SER A 99 11.31 -30.60 7.89
N VAL A 100 10.35 -29.66 8.03
CA VAL A 100 10.63 -28.23 8.17
C VAL A 100 11.28 -27.96 9.52
N GLU A 101 10.76 -28.54 10.60
CA GLU A 101 11.31 -28.41 11.95
C GLU A 101 12.76 -28.90 12.03
N ALA A 102 13.06 -30.05 11.39
CA ALA A 102 14.40 -30.60 11.33
C ALA A 102 15.40 -29.68 10.60
N LYS A 103 14.98 -29.11 9.46
CA LYS A 103 15.81 -28.17 8.68
C LYS A 103 16.06 -26.87 9.43
N VAL A 104 15.05 -26.34 10.12
CA VAL A 104 15.20 -25.15 10.94
C VAL A 104 16.12 -25.42 12.15
N ALA A 105 16.09 -26.61 12.73
CA ALA A 105 17.00 -26.99 13.83
C ALA A 105 18.47 -27.04 13.41
N GLU A 106 18.80 -27.34 12.14
CA GLU A 106 20.15 -27.37 11.59
C GLU A 106 20.74 -25.95 11.31
N MET A 107 19.94 -24.88 11.37
CA MET A 107 20.37 -23.51 11.02
C MET A 107 21.49 -23.01 11.94
N LYS A 108 22.42 -22.29 11.33
CA LYS A 108 23.50 -21.54 12.00
C LYS A 108 23.17 -20.05 12.05
N ASP A 109 23.90 -19.31 12.86
CA ASP A 109 23.77 -17.87 12.99
C ASP A 109 24.02 -17.20 11.63
N GLY A 110 23.09 -16.33 11.21
CA GLY A 110 23.09 -15.65 9.92
C GLY A 110 22.43 -16.43 8.76
N ASP A 111 22.05 -17.70 8.97
CA ASP A 111 21.35 -18.47 7.93
C ASP A 111 19.95 -17.91 7.67
N VAL A 112 19.54 -18.00 6.41
CA VAL A 112 18.21 -17.58 5.95
C VAL A 112 17.48 -18.74 5.29
N VAL A 113 16.30 -19.04 5.78
CA VAL A 113 15.36 -20.01 5.22
C VAL A 113 14.11 -19.28 4.72
N LEU A 114 13.58 -19.67 3.57
CA LEU A 114 12.26 -19.27 3.11
C LEU A 114 11.34 -20.49 3.08
N LEU A 115 10.23 -20.39 3.80
CA LEU A 115 9.16 -21.39 3.80
C LEU A 115 8.35 -21.30 2.50
N GLU A 116 7.68 -22.40 2.15
CA GLU A 116 6.70 -22.39 1.06
C GLU A 116 5.47 -21.53 1.41
N ASN A 117 4.68 -21.19 0.43
CA ASN A 117 3.50 -20.34 0.50
C ASN A 117 2.51 -20.80 1.58
N VAL A 118 2.36 -19.99 2.63
CA VAL A 118 1.46 -20.31 3.75
C VAL A 118 -0.01 -20.45 3.31
N ARG A 119 -0.42 -19.82 2.21
CA ARG A 119 -1.78 -19.95 1.65
C ARG A 119 -2.03 -21.26 0.90
N PHE A 120 -1.07 -22.16 0.83
CA PHE A 120 -1.34 -23.56 0.46
C PHE A 120 -2.14 -24.31 1.53
N TYR A 121 -2.22 -23.72 2.71
CA TYR A 121 -3.10 -24.13 3.80
C TYR A 121 -4.27 -23.17 3.94
N LYS A 122 -5.48 -23.72 3.97
CA LYS A 122 -6.70 -22.91 4.21
C LYS A 122 -6.69 -22.30 5.60
N GLU A 123 -6.12 -23.02 6.54
CA GLU A 123 -5.91 -22.66 7.94
C GLU A 123 -5.18 -21.32 8.11
N GLU A 124 -4.36 -20.91 7.14
CA GLU A 124 -3.73 -19.59 7.13
C GLU A 124 -4.76 -18.47 7.13
N THR A 125 -5.69 -18.50 6.16
CA THR A 125 -6.70 -17.44 6.02
C THR A 125 -7.80 -17.53 7.07
N ASP A 126 -8.05 -18.71 7.60
CA ASP A 126 -9.02 -18.98 8.66
C ASP A 126 -8.47 -18.61 10.06
N ASN A 127 -7.19 -18.23 10.14
CA ASN A 127 -6.47 -17.93 11.38
C ASN A 127 -6.55 -19.09 12.39
N ASP A 128 -6.36 -20.30 11.89
CA ASP A 128 -6.47 -21.52 12.69
C ASP A 128 -5.41 -21.59 13.79
N PRO A 129 -5.80 -21.78 15.07
CA PRO A 129 -4.86 -21.81 16.18
C PRO A 129 -3.85 -22.97 16.11
N GLY A 130 -4.25 -24.13 15.55
CA GLY A 130 -3.38 -25.30 15.42
C GLY A 130 -2.29 -25.04 14.37
N PHE A 131 -2.65 -24.44 13.24
CA PHE A 131 -1.69 -24.05 12.21
C PHE A 131 -0.75 -22.95 12.71
N ALA A 132 -1.27 -21.94 13.41
CA ALA A 132 -0.45 -20.90 14.03
C ALA A 132 0.55 -21.46 15.03
N ALA A 133 0.13 -22.41 15.86
CA ALA A 133 1.02 -23.10 16.80
C ALA A 133 2.12 -23.92 16.10
N GLN A 134 1.83 -24.54 14.96
CA GLN A 134 2.83 -25.26 14.16
C GLN A 134 3.87 -24.30 13.56
N LEU A 135 3.44 -23.16 13.00
CA LEU A 135 4.35 -22.12 12.54
C LEU A 135 5.24 -21.60 13.67
N ALA A 136 4.67 -21.40 14.85
CA ALA A 136 5.39 -20.89 16.02
C ALA A 136 6.46 -21.84 16.56
N LYS A 137 6.34 -23.16 16.38
CA LYS A 137 7.40 -24.12 16.75
C LYS A 137 8.74 -23.84 16.09
N LEU A 138 8.72 -23.19 14.93
CA LEU A 138 9.93 -22.93 14.17
C LEU A 138 10.83 -21.86 14.80
N ALA A 139 10.28 -20.98 15.67
CA ALA A 139 11.00 -19.79 16.12
C ALA A 139 10.80 -19.50 17.62
N GLU A 140 11.52 -18.48 18.09
CA GLU A 140 11.46 -17.93 19.45
C GLU A 140 10.91 -16.50 19.43
N ILE A 141 11.12 -15.76 18.32
CA ILE A 141 10.76 -14.36 18.14
C ILE A 141 9.85 -14.23 16.91
N PHE A 142 8.85 -13.37 17.00
CA PHE A 142 8.01 -12.98 15.86
C PHE A 142 8.33 -11.57 15.38
N VAL A 143 8.56 -11.42 14.08
CA VAL A 143 8.73 -10.13 13.40
C VAL A 143 7.67 -9.99 12.33
N ASN A 144 6.81 -8.98 12.42
CA ASN A 144 5.92 -8.61 11.33
C ASN A 144 6.58 -7.52 10.47
N ASP A 145 6.88 -7.84 9.23
CA ASP A 145 7.42 -6.91 8.23
C ASP A 145 6.56 -6.87 6.96
N ALA A 146 5.27 -7.19 7.11
CA ALA A 146 4.29 -7.33 6.03
C ALA A 146 3.10 -6.40 6.24
N PHE A 147 3.30 -5.09 6.17
CA PHE A 147 2.25 -4.10 6.38
C PHE A 147 1.05 -4.31 5.43
N GLY A 148 1.29 -4.66 4.17
CA GLY A 148 0.24 -4.91 3.18
C GLY A 148 -0.75 -6.02 3.55
N THR A 149 -0.40 -6.89 4.50
CA THR A 149 -1.29 -7.95 5.02
C THR A 149 -1.78 -7.69 6.45
N ALA A 150 -1.32 -6.64 7.09
CA ALA A 150 -1.57 -6.37 8.51
C ALA A 150 -3.05 -6.12 8.85
N HIS A 151 -3.86 -5.72 7.85
CA HIS A 151 -5.32 -5.54 8.01
C HIS A 151 -6.11 -6.84 8.12
N ARG A 152 -5.45 -8.02 8.00
CA ARG A 152 -6.08 -9.34 8.06
C ARG A 152 -5.54 -10.14 9.23
N ALA A 153 -6.45 -10.68 10.04
CA ALA A 153 -6.10 -11.61 11.10
C ALA A 153 -5.89 -13.01 10.51
N HIS A 154 -4.71 -13.27 9.91
CA HIS A 154 -4.31 -14.60 9.42
C HIS A 154 -3.39 -15.29 10.44
N ALA A 155 -3.21 -16.60 10.29
CA ALA A 155 -2.38 -17.38 11.22
C ALA A 155 -0.94 -16.87 11.28
N SER A 156 -0.32 -16.59 10.12
CA SER A 156 1.07 -16.10 10.04
C SER A 156 1.24 -14.61 10.38
N THR A 157 0.17 -13.82 10.44
CA THR A 157 0.22 -12.36 10.73
C THR A 157 -0.23 -12.01 12.14
N ALA A 158 -1.21 -12.72 12.69
CA ALA A 158 -1.78 -12.45 14.00
C ALA A 158 -1.78 -13.69 14.91
N GLY A 159 -2.15 -14.87 14.37
CA GLY A 159 -2.27 -16.09 15.16
C GLY A 159 -0.95 -16.51 15.80
N VAL A 160 0.16 -16.50 15.05
CA VAL A 160 1.50 -16.89 15.49
C VAL A 160 2.02 -16.06 16.66
N ALA A 161 1.63 -14.79 16.74
CA ALA A 161 2.01 -13.88 17.84
C ALA A 161 1.50 -14.34 19.22
N LYS A 162 0.46 -15.18 19.28
CA LYS A 162 -0.03 -15.75 20.55
C LYS A 162 0.90 -16.78 21.16
N HIS A 163 1.85 -17.27 20.40
CA HIS A 163 2.75 -18.38 20.78
C HIS A 163 4.22 -17.97 20.87
N LEU A 164 4.57 -16.78 20.40
CA LEU A 164 5.95 -16.27 20.38
C LEU A 164 6.08 -15.00 21.24
N SER A 165 7.27 -14.77 21.76
CA SER A 165 7.60 -13.54 22.50
C SER A 165 9.13 -13.34 22.49
N PRO A 166 9.60 -12.12 22.17
CA PRO A 166 8.82 -10.92 21.85
C PRO A 166 8.19 -10.96 20.45
N CYS A 167 7.15 -10.11 20.25
CA CYS A 167 6.49 -9.85 18.97
C CYS A 167 6.76 -8.40 18.56
N VAL A 168 7.50 -8.17 17.49
CA VAL A 168 7.97 -6.83 17.12
C VAL A 168 7.73 -6.54 15.64
N CYS A 169 7.84 -5.26 15.23
CA CYS A 169 7.83 -4.92 13.82
C CYS A 169 9.24 -4.93 13.20
N GLY A 170 9.31 -5.25 11.91
CA GLY A 170 10.48 -4.96 11.08
C GLY A 170 10.50 -3.51 10.60
N PHE A 171 11.54 -3.12 9.89
CA PHE A 171 11.74 -1.74 9.44
C PHE A 171 10.70 -1.26 8.44
N LEU A 172 10.17 -2.16 7.59
CA LEU A 172 9.11 -1.80 6.66
C LEU A 172 7.86 -1.37 7.42
N VAL A 173 7.40 -2.19 8.38
CA VAL A 173 6.23 -1.87 9.21
C VAL A 173 6.50 -0.65 10.09
N GLU A 174 7.69 -0.50 10.68
CA GLU A 174 8.09 0.67 11.45
C GLU A 174 7.95 1.96 10.63
N ASN A 175 8.42 1.97 9.38
CA ASN A 175 8.31 3.12 8.48
C ASN A 175 6.85 3.41 8.09
N GLU A 176 6.06 2.38 7.76
CA GLU A 176 4.63 2.55 7.44
C GLU A 176 3.88 3.19 8.62
N LEU A 177 4.12 2.74 9.84
CA LEU A 177 3.52 3.32 11.05
C LEU A 177 3.98 4.75 11.31
N ALA A 178 5.24 5.06 11.06
CA ALA A 178 5.77 6.41 11.22
C ALA A 178 5.15 7.38 10.20
N TYR A 179 5.10 7.01 8.92
CA TYR A 179 4.61 7.92 7.87
C TYR A 179 3.09 7.95 7.78
N LEU A 180 2.41 6.81 7.75
CA LEU A 180 0.94 6.77 7.67
C LEU A 180 0.26 7.02 9.02
N GLY A 181 0.94 6.74 10.13
CA GLY A 181 0.42 6.97 11.48
C GLY A 181 0.81 8.35 12.03
N ASP A 182 2.06 8.47 12.46
CA ASP A 182 2.51 9.65 13.21
C ASP A 182 2.48 10.91 12.34
N LYS A 183 3.01 10.87 11.10
CA LYS A 183 3.07 12.02 10.21
C LYS A 183 1.70 12.47 9.69
N THR A 184 0.70 11.58 9.63
CA THR A 184 -0.66 11.96 9.24
C THR A 184 -1.55 12.32 10.44
N SER A 185 -1.22 11.84 11.65
CA SER A 185 -1.96 12.18 12.87
C SER A 185 -1.49 13.49 13.49
N ASN A 186 -0.19 13.79 13.39
CA ASN A 186 0.43 15.03 13.83
C ASN A 186 1.28 15.61 12.68
N PRO A 187 0.63 16.03 11.59
CA PRO A 187 1.35 16.52 10.40
C PRO A 187 2.02 17.86 10.67
N GLU A 188 3.13 18.10 10.00
CA GLU A 188 3.61 19.46 9.79
C GLU A 188 2.63 20.15 8.84
N ARG A 189 2.04 21.27 9.30
CA ARG A 189 0.94 21.94 8.59
C ARG A 189 1.45 23.05 7.66
N PRO A 190 0.73 23.31 6.55
CA PRO A 190 -0.56 22.69 6.14
C PRO A 190 -0.43 21.25 5.65
N LEU A 191 -1.43 20.41 5.98
CA LEU A 191 -1.61 19.06 5.42
C LEU A 191 -2.52 19.12 4.20
N THR A 192 -1.99 18.77 3.04
CA THR A 192 -2.77 18.59 1.81
C THR A 192 -2.93 17.10 1.51
N VAL A 193 -4.17 16.66 1.37
CA VAL A 193 -4.52 15.28 1.02
C VAL A 193 -5.03 15.25 -0.41
N ILE A 194 -4.48 14.36 -1.23
CA ILE A 194 -4.88 14.16 -2.62
C ILE A 194 -5.48 12.76 -2.72
N LEU A 195 -6.75 12.69 -3.10
CA LEU A 195 -7.49 11.45 -3.27
C LEU A 195 -8.01 11.34 -4.69
N GLY A 196 -7.62 10.27 -5.37
CA GLY A 196 -8.06 9.95 -6.71
C GLY A 196 -8.53 8.51 -6.83
N GLY A 197 -8.71 8.05 -8.06
CA GLY A 197 -9.17 6.71 -8.38
C GLY A 197 -10.60 6.66 -8.91
N ALA A 198 -11.15 5.45 -9.07
CA ALA A 198 -12.39 5.26 -9.81
C ALA A 198 -13.66 5.50 -8.98
N LYS A 199 -13.68 5.12 -7.69
CA LYS A 199 -14.91 4.99 -6.90
C LYS A 199 -14.88 5.78 -5.61
N VAL A 200 -15.95 6.55 -5.36
CA VAL A 200 -16.22 7.22 -4.08
C VAL A 200 -16.49 6.20 -2.99
N SER A 201 -17.27 5.14 -3.30
CA SER A 201 -17.65 4.09 -2.36
C SER A 201 -16.45 3.43 -1.68
N ASP A 202 -15.33 3.29 -2.39
CA ASP A 202 -14.10 2.69 -1.85
C ASP A 202 -13.32 3.63 -0.92
N LYS A 203 -13.58 4.95 -0.97
CA LYS A 203 -12.77 5.97 -0.27
C LYS A 203 -13.54 6.85 0.69
N ILE A 204 -14.86 6.73 0.76
CA ILE A 204 -15.67 7.65 1.56
C ILE A 204 -15.27 7.65 3.05
N LYS A 205 -14.93 6.49 3.61
CA LYS A 205 -14.48 6.39 5.01
C LYS A 205 -13.13 7.06 5.23
N VAL A 206 -12.24 6.96 4.24
CA VAL A 206 -10.93 7.65 4.25
C VAL A 206 -11.15 9.15 4.15
N ILE A 207 -12.03 9.61 3.24
CA ILE A 207 -12.37 11.03 3.10
C ILE A 207 -12.91 11.56 4.43
N ASP A 208 -13.84 10.84 5.04
CA ASP A 208 -14.47 11.24 6.31
C ASP A 208 -13.47 11.35 7.46
N ALA A 209 -12.55 10.39 7.57
CA ALA A 209 -11.48 10.41 8.58
C ALA A 209 -10.45 11.51 8.33
N LEU A 210 -10.11 11.80 7.06
CA LEU A 210 -9.13 12.81 6.70
C LEU A 210 -9.70 14.23 6.78
N LEU A 211 -11.01 14.42 6.65
CA LEU A 211 -11.69 15.70 6.92
C LEU A 211 -11.50 16.19 8.35
N GLU A 212 -11.18 15.29 9.31
CA GLU A 212 -10.88 15.67 10.69
C GLU A 212 -9.44 16.22 10.87
N LYS A 213 -8.58 16.02 9.88
CA LYS A 213 -7.14 16.24 10.02
C LYS A 213 -6.56 17.19 8.97
N ALA A 214 -7.07 17.16 7.74
CA ALA A 214 -6.52 17.90 6.61
C ALA A 214 -6.85 19.39 6.64
N ASP A 215 -5.96 20.21 6.11
CA ASP A 215 -6.22 21.63 5.81
C ASP A 215 -6.80 21.78 4.40
N THR A 216 -6.34 20.92 3.47
CA THR A 216 -6.84 20.88 2.09
C THR A 216 -7.06 19.43 1.66
N ILE A 217 -8.19 19.15 0.99
CA ILE A 217 -8.45 17.89 0.30
C ILE A 217 -8.63 18.17 -1.19
N ILE A 218 -7.91 17.46 -2.02
CA ILE A 218 -7.99 17.50 -3.48
C ILE A 218 -8.60 16.18 -3.94
N ILE A 219 -9.65 16.25 -4.75
CA ILE A 219 -10.31 15.10 -5.35
C ILE A 219 -9.98 15.05 -6.84
N GLY A 220 -9.54 13.88 -7.31
CA GLY A 220 -9.27 13.61 -8.72
C GLY A 220 -9.72 12.21 -9.14
N GLY A 221 -9.36 11.80 -10.36
CA GLY A 221 -9.80 10.54 -10.94
C GLY A 221 -11.30 10.51 -11.23
N ALA A 222 -11.83 9.34 -11.61
CA ALA A 222 -13.24 9.22 -11.97
C ALA A 222 -14.19 9.50 -10.78
N MET A 223 -13.73 9.30 -9.54
CA MET A 223 -14.53 9.66 -8.37
C MET A 223 -14.91 11.17 -8.35
N ALA A 224 -14.09 12.03 -8.97
CA ALA A 224 -14.39 13.46 -9.08
C ALA A 224 -15.69 13.75 -9.85
N TYR A 225 -16.06 12.88 -10.79
CA TYR A 225 -17.32 13.05 -11.55
C TYR A 225 -18.55 12.78 -10.69
N THR A 226 -18.46 11.88 -9.70
CA THR A 226 -19.54 11.72 -8.71
C THR A 226 -19.70 12.97 -7.84
N PHE A 227 -18.61 13.62 -7.46
CA PHE A 227 -18.65 14.92 -6.78
C PHE A 227 -19.17 16.04 -7.69
N ALA A 228 -18.84 16.03 -8.99
CA ALA A 228 -19.38 16.99 -9.97
C ALA A 228 -20.90 16.85 -10.10
N LEU A 229 -21.43 15.63 -10.17
CA LEU A 229 -22.88 15.37 -10.11
C LEU A 229 -23.50 15.90 -8.81
N ALA A 230 -22.83 15.75 -7.68
CA ALA A 230 -23.29 16.27 -6.40
C ALA A 230 -23.41 17.81 -6.38
N GLU A 231 -22.57 18.51 -7.17
CA GLU A 231 -22.65 19.96 -7.42
C GLU A 231 -23.65 20.33 -8.50
N GLY A 232 -24.32 19.39 -9.17
CA GLY A 232 -25.27 19.61 -10.25
C GLY A 232 -24.64 19.83 -11.62
N ARG A 233 -23.38 19.47 -11.82
CA ARG A 233 -22.70 19.51 -13.12
C ARG A 233 -23.03 18.28 -13.97
N THR A 234 -22.97 18.43 -15.29
CA THR A 234 -23.03 17.29 -16.23
C THR A 234 -21.65 16.71 -16.45
N ILE A 235 -21.59 15.40 -16.68
CA ILE A 235 -20.34 14.64 -16.77
C ILE A 235 -20.20 13.82 -18.05
N GLY A 236 -21.14 13.98 -19.02
CA GLY A 236 -21.18 13.16 -20.25
C GLY A 236 -21.24 11.67 -19.91
N GLU A 237 -20.41 10.89 -20.60
CA GLU A 237 -20.28 9.42 -20.40
C GLU A 237 -19.26 9.02 -19.32
N SER A 238 -18.79 9.98 -18.51
CA SER A 238 -17.73 9.75 -17.53
C SER A 238 -18.15 8.74 -16.47
N LEU A 239 -17.22 7.88 -16.06
CA LEU A 239 -17.43 6.89 -15.01
C LEU A 239 -17.82 7.58 -13.69
N SER A 240 -18.93 7.16 -13.08
CA SER A 240 -19.41 7.73 -11.82
C SER A 240 -20.25 6.72 -11.04
N GLU A 241 -20.57 7.07 -9.79
CA GLU A 241 -21.45 6.32 -8.89
C GLU A 241 -22.62 7.22 -8.47
N PRO A 242 -23.71 7.32 -9.27
CA PRO A 242 -24.85 8.20 -8.96
C PRO A 242 -25.50 7.91 -7.60
N GLU A 243 -25.48 6.67 -7.16
CA GLU A 243 -25.95 6.24 -5.84
C GLU A 243 -25.14 6.86 -4.69
N CYS A 244 -23.89 7.27 -4.94
CA CYS A 244 -23.02 7.93 -3.97
C CYS A 244 -23.16 9.46 -3.93
N ILE A 245 -24.04 10.08 -4.74
CA ILE A 245 -24.28 11.53 -4.74
C ILE A 245 -24.64 12.07 -3.33
N PRO A 246 -25.54 11.42 -2.54
CA PRO A 246 -25.85 11.90 -1.20
C PRO A 246 -24.61 11.91 -0.27
N VAL A 247 -23.76 10.92 -0.41
CA VAL A 247 -22.55 10.79 0.39
C VAL A 247 -21.50 11.83 -0.02
N ALA A 248 -21.35 12.09 -1.32
CA ALA A 248 -20.48 13.14 -1.83
C ALA A 248 -20.94 14.54 -1.35
N LYS A 249 -22.25 14.83 -1.37
CA LYS A 249 -22.81 16.07 -0.80
C LYS A 249 -22.52 16.22 0.68
N ALA A 250 -22.65 15.14 1.45
CA ALA A 250 -22.35 15.16 2.88
C ALA A 250 -20.86 15.45 3.14
N ALA A 251 -19.96 14.87 2.35
CA ALA A 251 -18.52 15.14 2.46
C ALA A 251 -18.16 16.61 2.16
N ILE A 252 -18.75 17.21 1.10
CA ILE A 252 -18.58 18.63 0.78
C ILE A 252 -19.11 19.52 1.91
N ALA A 253 -20.28 19.20 2.46
CA ALA A 253 -20.88 19.95 3.57
C ALA A 253 -20.01 19.87 4.83
N LYS A 254 -19.51 18.69 5.18
CA LYS A 254 -18.61 18.48 6.32
C LYS A 254 -17.28 19.22 6.14
N ALA A 255 -16.71 19.23 4.94
CA ALA A 255 -15.52 20.01 4.63
C ALA A 255 -15.74 21.50 4.92
N LYS A 256 -16.85 22.04 4.47
CA LYS A 256 -17.23 23.44 4.71
C LYS A 256 -17.42 23.75 6.20
N GLU A 257 -18.10 22.87 6.94
CA GLU A 257 -18.31 23.00 8.38
C GLU A 257 -16.98 23.02 9.15
N LYS A 258 -16.03 22.16 8.74
CA LYS A 258 -14.72 22.06 9.37
C LYS A 258 -13.69 23.08 8.88
N GLY A 259 -14.03 23.91 7.90
CA GLY A 259 -13.10 24.88 7.32
C GLY A 259 -12.00 24.24 6.47
N VAL A 260 -12.18 22.98 6.02
CA VAL A 260 -11.25 22.29 5.14
C VAL A 260 -11.46 22.78 3.70
N LYS A 261 -10.38 23.18 3.03
CA LYS A 261 -10.41 23.55 1.62
C LYS A 261 -10.61 22.29 0.76
N PHE A 262 -11.81 22.15 0.18
CA PHE A 262 -12.17 20.97 -0.63
C PHE A 262 -12.12 21.34 -2.11
N LEU A 263 -11.16 20.79 -2.86
CA LEU A 263 -10.88 21.16 -4.24
C LEU A 263 -11.32 20.07 -5.20
N LEU A 264 -12.22 20.42 -6.10
CA LEU A 264 -12.65 19.61 -7.24
C LEU A 264 -12.05 20.15 -8.53
N PRO A 265 -11.86 19.34 -9.58
CA PRO A 265 -11.37 19.83 -10.87
C PRO A 265 -12.31 20.86 -11.48
N PRO A 266 -11.85 22.10 -11.74
CA PRO A 266 -12.64 23.08 -12.50
C PRO A 266 -12.71 22.75 -13.99
N ASP A 267 -11.74 21.99 -14.53
CA ASP A 267 -11.72 21.54 -15.91
C ASP A 267 -11.20 20.10 -16.02
N ASN A 268 -11.57 19.45 -17.11
CA ASN A 268 -11.24 18.04 -17.36
C ASN A 268 -10.81 17.83 -18.82
N LEU A 269 -9.87 16.93 -19.04
CA LEU A 269 -9.64 16.32 -20.34
C LEU A 269 -10.71 15.26 -20.56
N ALA A 270 -11.44 15.36 -21.66
CA ALA A 270 -12.40 14.34 -22.07
C ALA A 270 -12.08 13.81 -23.48
N VAL A 271 -12.48 12.60 -23.73
CA VAL A 271 -12.21 11.88 -24.97
C VAL A 271 -13.48 11.23 -25.52
N LYS A 272 -13.44 10.88 -26.80
CA LYS A 272 -14.35 9.91 -27.42
C LYS A 272 -13.60 8.61 -27.70
N ASP A 273 -14.35 7.54 -27.90
CA ASP A 273 -13.83 6.25 -28.34
C ASP A 273 -12.66 5.73 -27.47
N LEU A 274 -12.80 5.84 -26.14
CA LEU A 274 -11.83 5.26 -25.20
C LEU A 274 -11.77 3.75 -25.35
N ASN A 275 -10.61 3.22 -25.72
CA ASN A 275 -10.32 1.79 -25.67
C ASN A 275 -9.19 1.54 -24.68
N PHE A 276 -9.57 1.28 -23.42
CA PHE A 276 -8.61 1.05 -22.34
C PHE A 276 -7.70 -0.16 -22.61
N GLY A 277 -8.27 -1.24 -23.17
CA GLY A 277 -7.50 -2.47 -23.47
C GLY A 277 -6.45 -2.29 -24.57
N ALA A 278 -6.72 -1.44 -25.57
CA ALA A 278 -5.78 -1.10 -26.62
C ALA A 278 -4.87 0.10 -26.25
N GLY A 279 -5.17 0.81 -25.18
CA GLY A 279 -4.44 2.01 -24.78
C GLY A 279 -4.63 3.19 -25.72
N THR A 280 -5.79 3.28 -26.39
CA THR A 280 -6.06 4.31 -27.40
C THR A 280 -7.30 5.12 -27.07
N VAL A 281 -7.31 6.37 -27.57
CA VAL A 281 -8.45 7.29 -27.50
C VAL A 281 -8.69 7.93 -28.87
N GLY A 282 -9.93 8.35 -29.12
CA GLY A 282 -10.29 9.13 -30.31
C GLY A 282 -10.05 10.63 -30.11
N GLU A 283 -11.06 11.45 -30.45
CA GLU A 283 -11.01 12.91 -30.28
C GLU A 283 -10.79 13.28 -28.82
N GLN A 284 -10.06 14.37 -28.58
CA GLN A 284 -9.73 14.88 -27.24
C GLN A 284 -10.09 16.37 -27.15
N THR A 285 -10.67 16.79 -26.03
CA THR A 285 -10.94 18.19 -25.76
C THR A 285 -10.95 18.48 -24.24
N PHE A 286 -10.81 19.73 -23.87
CA PHE A 286 -10.94 20.18 -22.48
C PHE A 286 -12.33 20.81 -22.26
N PHE A 287 -12.99 20.36 -21.20
CA PHE A 287 -14.24 20.95 -20.75
C PHE A 287 -14.04 21.69 -19.43
N GLU A 288 -14.59 22.87 -19.33
CA GLU A 288 -14.66 23.65 -18.11
C GLU A 288 -16.04 23.49 -17.47
N GLY A 289 -16.07 23.04 -16.22
CA GLY A 289 -17.34 22.82 -15.51
C GLY A 289 -18.07 21.55 -15.96
N ASN A 290 -18.90 21.69 -16.99
CA ASN A 290 -19.76 20.63 -17.52
C ASN A 290 -19.08 19.89 -18.66
N ILE A 291 -19.21 18.55 -18.69
CA ILE A 291 -18.83 17.72 -19.83
C ILE A 291 -20.08 17.41 -20.65
N GLU A 292 -19.98 17.56 -21.98
CA GLU A 292 -21.07 17.32 -22.92
C GLU A 292 -21.34 15.83 -23.13
N GLU A 293 -22.55 15.50 -23.56
CA GLU A 293 -22.96 14.15 -23.94
C GLU A 293 -22.06 13.60 -25.07
N GLY A 294 -21.74 12.31 -25.02
CA GLY A 294 -20.82 11.64 -25.96
C GLY A 294 -19.34 11.86 -25.68
N TRP A 295 -18.99 12.51 -24.57
CA TRP A 295 -17.61 12.66 -24.11
C TRP A 295 -17.39 12.00 -22.74
N GLU A 296 -16.27 11.33 -22.58
CA GLU A 296 -15.86 10.69 -21.33
C GLU A 296 -14.64 11.41 -20.74
N GLY A 297 -14.77 11.91 -19.52
CA GLY A 297 -13.68 12.53 -18.79
C GLY A 297 -12.65 11.48 -18.36
N VAL A 298 -11.36 11.74 -18.60
CA VAL A 298 -10.27 10.78 -18.42
C VAL A 298 -9.10 11.30 -17.59
N ASP A 299 -8.96 12.63 -17.46
CA ASP A 299 -7.90 13.28 -16.67
C ASP A 299 -8.34 14.67 -16.25
N ILE A 300 -7.59 15.30 -15.36
CA ILE A 300 -7.77 16.71 -15.00
C ILE A 300 -7.21 17.63 -16.09
N GLY A 301 -7.81 18.82 -16.22
CA GLY A 301 -7.39 19.83 -17.19
C GLY A 301 -6.29 20.77 -16.67
N PRO A 302 -5.82 21.71 -17.53
CA PRO A 302 -4.74 22.64 -17.20
C PRO A 302 -5.04 23.55 -15.99
N LYS A 303 -6.28 24.04 -15.87
CA LYS A 303 -6.71 24.89 -14.73
C LYS A 303 -6.70 24.09 -13.42
N SER A 304 -7.10 22.83 -13.48
CA SER A 304 -7.06 21.90 -12.35
C SER A 304 -5.61 21.65 -11.93
N ILE A 305 -4.70 21.41 -12.88
CA ILE A 305 -3.27 21.22 -12.62
C ILE A 305 -2.71 22.46 -11.90
N GLU A 306 -3.01 23.66 -12.38
CA GLU A 306 -2.54 24.90 -11.77
C GLU A 306 -3.07 25.06 -10.34
N LEU A 307 -4.38 24.93 -10.14
CA LEU A 307 -5.05 25.04 -8.84
C LEU A 307 -4.51 24.04 -7.81
N PHE A 308 -4.35 22.78 -8.21
CA PHE A 308 -3.87 21.72 -7.33
C PHE A 308 -2.37 21.86 -7.04
N SER A 309 -1.58 22.25 -8.03
CA SER A 309 -0.15 22.51 -7.85
C SER A 309 0.10 23.66 -6.88
N GLU A 310 -0.73 24.70 -6.91
CA GLU A 310 -0.63 25.81 -5.97
C GLU A 310 -0.92 25.38 -4.53
N ALA A 311 -1.96 24.56 -4.33
CA ALA A 311 -2.27 23.99 -3.02
C ALA A 311 -1.17 23.05 -2.49
N ILE A 312 -0.55 22.25 -3.37
CA ILE A 312 0.55 21.36 -3.02
C ILE A 312 1.79 22.16 -2.60
N LYS A 313 2.16 23.20 -3.33
CA LYS A 313 3.31 24.05 -3.02
C LYS A 313 3.18 24.79 -1.70
N GLN A 314 1.96 25.05 -1.23
CA GLN A 314 1.68 25.70 0.06
C GLN A 314 1.71 24.71 1.23
N ALA A 315 1.69 23.41 0.98
CA ALA A 315 1.71 22.36 2.00
C ALA A 315 3.08 22.21 2.66
N LYS A 316 3.09 21.60 3.85
CA LYS A 316 4.29 21.03 4.49
C LYS A 316 4.25 19.50 4.49
N THR A 317 3.05 18.95 4.54
CA THR A 317 2.83 17.50 4.41
C THR A 317 1.83 17.26 3.28
N VAL A 318 2.15 16.32 2.40
CA VAL A 318 1.27 15.85 1.32
C VAL A 318 1.04 14.36 1.45
N LEU A 319 -0.22 13.96 1.52
CA LEU A 319 -0.64 12.55 1.42
C LEU A 319 -1.34 12.36 0.07
N TRP A 320 -0.81 11.50 -0.78
CA TRP A 320 -1.41 11.19 -2.08
C TRP A 320 -1.85 9.73 -2.19
N ASN A 321 -3.14 9.49 -2.46
CA ASN A 321 -3.71 8.16 -2.64
C ASN A 321 -4.71 8.13 -3.81
N GLY A 322 -4.29 7.60 -4.94
CA GLY A 322 -5.05 7.43 -6.18
C GLY A 322 -4.72 8.48 -7.25
N PRO A 323 -4.62 8.05 -8.53
CA PRO A 323 -4.27 8.93 -9.65
C PRO A 323 -5.38 9.94 -9.96
N MET A 324 -5.00 11.01 -10.68
CA MET A 324 -5.93 12.08 -11.08
C MET A 324 -6.74 11.73 -12.32
N GLY A 325 -6.36 10.71 -13.06
CA GLY A 325 -6.98 10.23 -14.29
C GLY A 325 -6.43 8.89 -14.72
N ILE A 326 -6.67 8.52 -15.97
CA ILE A 326 -6.16 7.28 -16.59
C ILE A 326 -4.68 7.50 -16.92
N PHE A 327 -3.80 7.12 -16.00
CA PHE A 327 -2.36 7.37 -16.15
C PHE A 327 -1.64 6.33 -17.00
N GLU A 328 -2.26 5.18 -17.27
CA GLU A 328 -1.71 4.10 -18.09
C GLU A 328 -1.68 4.45 -19.58
N ILE A 329 -2.54 5.35 -20.02
CA ILE A 329 -2.62 5.79 -21.44
C ILE A 329 -1.91 7.12 -21.57
N ALA A 330 -0.90 7.18 -22.43
CA ALA A 330 -0.04 8.37 -22.60
C ALA A 330 -0.81 9.65 -22.97
N ALA A 331 -1.93 9.53 -23.68
CA ALA A 331 -2.80 10.65 -24.03
C ALA A 331 -3.56 11.23 -22.81
N CYS A 332 -3.70 10.43 -21.72
CA CYS A 332 -4.56 10.73 -20.57
C CYS A 332 -3.79 10.90 -19.24
N ASN A 333 -2.44 10.92 -19.27
CA ASN A 333 -1.63 10.86 -18.04
C ASN A 333 -1.04 12.21 -17.59
N LYS A 334 -1.25 13.27 -18.38
CA LYS A 334 -0.61 14.57 -18.17
C LYS A 334 -0.95 15.19 -16.82
N GLY A 335 -2.22 15.07 -16.39
CA GLY A 335 -2.68 15.59 -15.11
C GLY A 335 -2.01 14.85 -13.95
N THR A 336 -2.06 13.53 -13.94
CA THR A 336 -1.42 12.71 -12.91
C THR A 336 0.07 12.98 -12.82
N PHE A 337 0.78 13.06 -13.96
CA PHE A 337 2.24 13.28 -13.98
C PHE A 337 2.61 14.72 -13.61
N ALA A 338 1.77 15.70 -13.90
CA ALA A 338 1.98 17.08 -13.45
C ALA A 338 1.88 17.20 -11.93
N ILE A 339 0.92 16.51 -11.32
CA ILE A 339 0.80 16.44 -9.85
C ILE A 339 2.01 15.71 -9.24
N ALA A 340 2.42 14.57 -9.82
CA ALA A 340 3.63 13.85 -9.41
C ALA A 340 4.87 14.76 -9.45
N LYS A 341 5.06 15.51 -10.53
CA LYS A 341 6.15 16.49 -10.68
C LYS A 341 6.08 17.56 -9.61
N THR A 342 4.91 18.14 -9.40
CA THR A 342 4.73 19.20 -8.39
C THR A 342 5.11 18.72 -6.99
N ILE A 343 4.67 17.53 -6.60
CA ILE A 343 5.02 16.91 -5.31
C ILE A 343 6.52 16.71 -5.20
N ALA A 344 7.15 16.20 -6.26
CA ALA A 344 8.59 15.91 -6.30
C ALA A 344 9.48 17.16 -6.25
N GLU A 345 8.99 18.30 -6.73
CA GLU A 345 9.70 19.58 -6.77
C GLU A 345 9.40 20.48 -5.57
N ALA A 346 8.34 20.19 -4.81
CA ALA A 346 7.96 20.97 -3.64
C ALA A 346 8.78 20.57 -2.38
N ASP A 347 9.01 21.54 -1.48
CA ASP A 347 9.63 21.31 -0.17
C ASP A 347 8.57 20.79 0.82
N VAL A 348 8.20 19.53 0.67
CA VAL A 348 7.14 18.87 1.44
C VAL A 348 7.54 17.48 1.92
N CYS A 349 7.01 17.05 3.05
CA CYS A 349 7.00 15.64 3.42
C CYS A 349 5.92 14.93 2.57
N SER A 350 6.33 14.20 1.54
CA SER A 350 5.42 13.53 0.60
C SER A 350 5.25 12.06 0.93
N ILE A 351 4.00 11.64 1.15
CA ILE A 351 3.59 10.28 1.48
C ILE A 351 2.70 9.78 0.36
N ILE A 352 3.17 8.79 -0.39
CA ILE A 352 2.46 8.20 -1.52
C ILE A 352 1.86 6.87 -1.07
N GLY A 353 0.54 6.75 -1.09
CA GLY A 353 -0.18 5.55 -0.68
C GLY A 353 -1.03 4.97 -1.82
N GLY A 354 -1.21 3.66 -1.79
CA GLY A 354 -1.99 2.92 -2.79
C GLY A 354 -1.19 2.51 -4.02
N GLY A 355 -1.44 1.29 -4.51
CA GLY A 355 -0.67 0.69 -5.60
C GLY A 355 -0.65 1.52 -6.88
N ASP A 356 -1.80 2.09 -7.27
CA ASP A 356 -1.90 2.89 -8.49
C ASP A 356 -1.14 4.22 -8.38
N SER A 357 -1.11 4.85 -7.19
CA SER A 357 -0.31 6.06 -6.98
C SER A 357 1.19 5.76 -7.04
N VAL A 358 1.63 4.66 -6.41
CA VAL A 358 3.02 4.20 -6.46
C VAL A 358 3.41 3.85 -7.90
N LYS A 359 2.53 3.17 -8.65
CA LYS A 359 2.75 2.90 -10.08
C LYS A 359 2.85 4.19 -10.89
N ALA A 360 1.94 5.15 -10.65
CA ALA A 360 1.94 6.44 -11.36
C ALA A 360 3.21 7.25 -11.09
N ILE A 361 3.68 7.34 -9.83
CA ILE A 361 4.91 8.06 -9.50
C ILE A 361 6.14 7.40 -10.12
N ASN A 362 6.20 6.06 -10.14
CA ASN A 362 7.27 5.34 -10.82
C ASN A 362 7.27 5.62 -12.34
N MET A 363 6.12 5.54 -13.00
CA MET A 363 5.98 5.82 -14.43
C MET A 363 6.31 7.28 -14.78
N SER A 364 6.05 8.21 -13.87
CA SER A 364 6.38 9.64 -14.06
C SER A 364 7.87 9.95 -13.94
N GLY A 365 8.69 9.03 -13.42
CA GLY A 365 10.13 9.22 -13.22
C GLY A 365 10.50 10.04 -11.98
N TYR A 366 9.57 10.27 -11.05
CA TYR A 366 9.80 11.07 -9.85
C TYR A 366 9.86 10.26 -8.55
N ALA A 367 9.91 8.93 -8.63
CA ALA A 367 9.89 8.05 -7.46
C ALA A 367 11.02 8.35 -6.44
N ASP A 368 12.22 8.64 -6.91
CA ASP A 368 13.39 8.93 -6.06
C ASP A 368 13.32 10.30 -5.37
N LYS A 369 12.31 11.12 -5.69
CA LYS A 369 12.16 12.48 -5.17
C LYS A 369 11.03 12.63 -4.16
N VAL A 370 10.34 11.56 -3.84
CA VAL A 370 9.29 11.57 -2.80
C VAL A 370 9.84 11.03 -1.50
N THR A 371 9.27 11.50 -0.37
CA THR A 371 9.79 11.15 0.96
C THR A 371 9.49 9.69 1.32
N PHE A 372 8.28 9.20 1.02
CA PHE A 372 7.86 7.86 1.37
C PHE A 372 6.83 7.30 0.39
N MET A 373 7.02 6.04 -0.01
CA MET A 373 6.06 5.27 -0.80
C MET A 373 5.59 4.07 0.02
N SER A 374 4.30 4.02 0.31
CA SER A 374 3.70 2.92 1.06
C SER A 374 3.56 1.66 0.20
N THR A 375 3.92 0.54 0.77
CA THR A 375 3.71 -0.79 0.19
C THR A 375 2.39 -1.43 0.64
N GLY A 376 1.66 -0.77 1.54
CA GLY A 376 0.54 -1.35 2.28
C GLY A 376 -0.74 -1.55 1.47
N GLY A 377 -0.94 -0.87 0.36
CA GLY A 377 -2.15 -1.03 -0.47
C GLY A 377 -3.45 -0.83 0.32
N GLY A 378 -4.28 -1.88 0.40
CA GLY A 378 -5.54 -1.86 1.17
C GLY A 378 -5.33 -1.65 2.67
N ALA A 379 -4.25 -2.17 3.25
CA ALA A 379 -3.95 -1.96 4.66
C ALA A 379 -3.69 -0.48 4.98
N SER A 380 -3.04 0.26 4.07
CA SER A 380 -2.81 1.69 4.21
C SER A 380 -4.13 2.48 4.23
N LEU A 381 -5.10 2.11 3.39
CA LEU A 381 -6.43 2.74 3.40
C LEU A 381 -7.16 2.48 4.71
N GLU A 382 -7.22 1.23 5.15
CA GLU A 382 -7.87 0.88 6.43
C GLU A 382 -7.20 1.55 7.63
N PHE A 383 -5.88 1.70 7.60
CA PHE A 383 -5.14 2.40 8.63
C PHE A 383 -5.47 3.91 8.66
N LEU A 384 -5.56 4.54 7.47
CA LEU A 384 -5.97 5.95 7.34
C LEU A 384 -7.43 6.19 7.73
N GLU A 385 -8.31 5.19 7.60
CA GLU A 385 -9.67 5.19 8.15
C GLU A 385 -9.69 5.18 9.70
N GLY A 386 -8.55 4.94 10.35
CA GLY A 386 -8.44 4.81 11.80
C GLY A 386 -8.78 3.42 12.32
N LYS A 387 -8.83 2.41 11.45
CA LYS A 387 -9.05 1.03 11.88
C LYS A 387 -7.80 0.45 12.52
N GLU A 388 -8.00 -0.34 13.56
CA GLU A 388 -6.97 -1.17 14.14
C GLU A 388 -6.59 -2.30 13.17
N LEU A 389 -5.28 -2.46 12.93
CA LEU A 389 -4.77 -3.50 12.06
C LEU A 389 -4.38 -4.73 12.90
N PRO A 390 -5.02 -5.90 12.73
CA PRO A 390 -4.74 -7.08 13.56
C PRO A 390 -3.26 -7.50 13.58
N GLY A 391 -2.55 -7.39 12.44
CA GLY A 391 -1.13 -7.71 12.36
C GLY A 391 -0.21 -6.69 13.04
N VAL A 392 -0.73 -5.54 13.44
CA VAL A 392 0.00 -4.50 14.21
C VAL A 392 -0.37 -4.58 15.69
N SER A 393 -1.66 -4.74 16.02
CA SER A 393 -2.15 -4.75 17.41
C SER A 393 -1.66 -5.94 18.23
N VAL A 394 -1.17 -7.00 17.60
CA VAL A 394 -0.55 -8.14 18.29
C VAL A 394 0.92 -7.92 18.65
N LEU A 395 1.52 -6.80 18.25
CA LEU A 395 2.93 -6.49 18.51
C LEU A 395 3.11 -5.81 19.88
N ASP A 396 4.25 -6.08 20.49
CA ASP A 396 4.62 -5.48 21.77
C ASP A 396 4.81 -3.96 21.65
N THR A 397 4.54 -3.26 22.74
CA THR A 397 4.71 -1.81 22.84
C THR A 397 5.76 -1.43 23.85
N ILE A 398 6.35 -0.25 23.66
CA ILE A 398 7.19 0.44 24.64
C ILE A 398 6.39 1.61 25.22
N SER A 399 6.28 1.66 26.54
CA SER A 399 5.64 2.76 27.28
C SER A 399 6.52 4.01 27.29
#